data_31296400651bae14404fa5f6752c6f23
#
_entry.id   31296400651bae14404fa5f6752c6f23
#
_cell.length_a   1.000
_cell.length_b   1.000
_cell.length_c   1.000
_cell.angle_alpha   90.00
_cell.angle_beta   90.00
_cell.angle_gamma   90.00
#
_symmetry.space_group_name_H-M   'P 1'
#
loop_
_entity.id
_entity.type
_entity.pdbx_description
1 polymer ?
#
loop_
_entity_poly.entity_id
_entity_poly.type
_entity_poly.pdbx_seq_one_letter_code
_entity_poly.pdbx_strand_id
1 'polypeptide(L)'
;MAIVGVALLSVAVLGWPVHQVFLFSIIGNHLLGHLSLQALGPPFTAVYQSFDTLFNRLFVFDPTGNPQPLWAAPTLATIATITVKGAILLTAIAMLVKLVRGGASSALAPSIGIVSIFLLLVAPATATYMCALLWLPVALLIDYFVARGAGVLAYFILGAYTVIGFMPWQYTYRFEGRGGLNVLAYPRLFLLLAMFVGCAWLILHPRKSIHHEHVVPVAAGG
;
A
#
# COMPACT_ATOMS: atom_id res chain seq x y z
N MET A 1 9.17 24.49 -3.23
CA MET A 1 10.42 25.01 -2.65
C MET A 1 11.07 24.05 -1.66
N ALA A 2 10.34 23.50 -0.65
CA ALA A 2 10.93 22.60 0.36
C ALA A 2 11.63 21.35 -0.23
N ILE A 3 11.04 20.67 -1.20
CA ILE A 3 11.59 19.46 -1.83
C ILE A 3 12.95 19.73 -2.49
N VAL A 4 13.06 20.85 -3.21
CA VAL A 4 14.31 21.25 -3.87
C VAL A 4 15.37 21.55 -2.83
N GLY A 5 15.03 22.23 -1.73
CA GLY A 5 15.95 22.50 -0.63
C GLY A 5 16.47 21.23 0.03
N VAL A 6 15.60 20.24 0.29
CA VAL A 6 15.99 18.94 0.83
C VAL A 6 16.89 18.16 -0.14
N ALA A 7 16.57 18.16 -1.44
CA ALA A 7 17.40 17.51 -2.46
C ALA A 7 18.79 18.14 -2.54
N LEU A 8 18.90 19.47 -2.57
CA LEU A 8 20.17 20.18 -2.57
C LEU A 8 21.00 19.93 -1.31
N LEU A 9 20.36 19.95 -0.13
CA LEU A 9 21.01 19.62 1.13
C LEU A 9 21.53 18.18 1.12
N SER A 10 20.72 17.23 0.63
CA SER A 10 21.13 15.83 0.51
C SER A 10 22.34 15.67 -0.40
N VAL A 11 22.37 16.36 -1.55
CA VAL A 11 23.54 16.36 -2.45
C VAL A 11 24.77 17.01 -1.78
N ALA A 12 24.58 18.08 -1.03
CA ALA A 12 25.70 18.74 -0.32
C ALA A 12 26.30 17.86 0.78
N VAL A 13 25.48 17.06 1.48
CA VAL A 13 25.93 16.21 2.60
C VAL A 13 26.48 14.87 2.11
N LEU A 14 25.80 14.19 1.19
CA LEU A 14 26.15 12.85 0.74
C LEU A 14 27.01 12.83 -0.53
N GLY A 15 27.10 13.95 -1.24
CA GLY A 15 27.81 14.09 -2.50
C GLY A 15 27.03 13.57 -3.71
N TRP A 16 27.31 14.15 -4.88
CA TRP A 16 26.68 13.77 -6.16
C TRP A 16 26.90 12.30 -6.55
N PRO A 17 28.07 11.66 -6.36
CA PRO A 17 28.26 10.26 -6.73
C PRO A 17 27.25 9.29 -6.07
N VAL A 18 26.88 9.52 -4.81
CA VAL A 18 25.87 8.71 -4.12
C VAL A 18 24.49 8.85 -4.79
N HIS A 19 24.09 10.08 -5.13
CA HIS A 19 22.84 10.35 -5.82
C HIS A 19 22.85 9.80 -7.25
N GLN A 20 23.95 9.85 -7.93
CA GLN A 20 24.13 9.28 -9.25
C GLN A 20 23.94 7.75 -9.23
N VAL A 21 24.57 7.04 -8.30
CA VAL A 21 24.33 5.60 -8.12
C VAL A 21 22.87 5.31 -7.78
N PHE A 22 22.28 6.08 -6.86
CA PHE A 22 20.89 5.88 -6.48
C PHE A 22 19.93 6.13 -7.64
N LEU A 23 20.08 7.24 -8.37
CA LEU A 23 19.19 7.62 -9.48
C LEU A 23 19.33 6.69 -10.69
N PHE A 24 20.55 6.37 -11.09
CA PHE A 24 20.79 5.62 -12.32
C PHE A 24 20.88 4.12 -12.10
N SER A 25 21.49 3.65 -11.01
CA SER A 25 21.62 2.21 -10.77
C SER A 25 20.43 1.62 -9.99
N ILE A 26 19.82 2.38 -9.10
CA ILE A 26 18.68 1.86 -8.32
C ILE A 26 17.37 2.26 -8.99
N ILE A 27 17.08 3.57 -9.11
CA ILE A 27 15.80 4.02 -9.66
C ILE A 27 15.71 3.74 -11.16
N GLY A 28 16.77 4.03 -11.93
CA GLY A 28 16.80 3.81 -13.38
C GLY A 28 16.60 2.35 -13.73
N ASN A 29 17.36 1.45 -13.11
CA ASN A 29 17.18 0.00 -13.32
C ASN A 29 15.82 -0.50 -12.83
N HIS A 30 15.27 0.08 -11.77
CA HIS A 30 13.94 -0.28 -11.26
C HIS A 30 12.83 0.14 -12.21
N LEU A 31 12.89 1.35 -12.77
CA LEU A 31 11.94 1.85 -13.75
C LEU A 31 12.04 1.11 -15.10
N LEU A 32 13.25 0.73 -15.51
CA LEU A 32 13.49 0.03 -16.76
C LEU A 32 13.30 -1.49 -16.65
N GLY A 33 12.94 -2.01 -15.48
CA GLY A 33 12.75 -3.46 -15.26
C GLY A 33 14.05 -4.27 -15.30
N HIS A 34 15.22 -3.59 -15.31
CA HIS A 34 16.54 -4.23 -15.38
C HIS A 34 17.13 -4.54 -14.01
N LEU A 35 16.48 -4.18 -12.92
CA LEU A 35 16.83 -4.75 -11.63
C LEU A 35 16.61 -6.24 -11.76
N SER A 36 17.72 -6.96 -12.01
CA SER A 36 17.74 -8.37 -11.71
C SER A 36 17.27 -8.47 -10.26
N LEU A 37 16.17 -9.16 -10.03
CA LEU A 37 15.67 -9.47 -8.69
C LEU A 37 16.75 -10.14 -7.82
N GLN A 38 17.88 -10.52 -8.40
CA GLN A 38 19.10 -10.98 -7.73
C GLN A 38 19.69 -9.96 -6.74
N ALA A 39 19.58 -8.65 -7.00
CA ALA A 39 20.02 -7.62 -6.05
C ALA A 39 19.06 -7.47 -4.86
N LEU A 40 17.79 -7.87 -5.01
CA LEU A 40 16.75 -7.81 -3.97
C LEU A 40 16.48 -9.18 -3.33
N GLY A 41 17.25 -10.21 -3.67
CA GLY A 41 16.99 -11.61 -3.28
C GLY A 41 16.13 -12.36 -4.28
N PRO A 42 15.90 -13.66 -4.07
CA PRO A 42 15.13 -14.48 -5.01
C PRO A 42 13.74 -13.89 -5.26
N PRO A 43 13.27 -13.85 -6.53
CA PRO A 43 11.97 -13.27 -6.90
C PRO A 43 10.77 -13.99 -6.27
N PHE A 44 11.02 -15.07 -5.58
CA PHE A 44 10.02 -15.96 -4.97
C PHE A 44 9.99 -15.84 -3.44
N THR A 45 10.83 -14.99 -2.81
CA THR A 45 10.84 -14.92 -1.35
C THR A 45 9.62 -14.16 -0.82
N ALA A 46 8.89 -14.76 0.12
CA ALA A 46 7.78 -14.12 0.81
C ALA A 46 8.22 -13.05 1.84
N VAL A 47 9.52 -12.78 1.97
CA VAL A 47 10.03 -11.62 2.70
C VAL A 47 9.51 -10.32 2.07
N TYR A 48 9.37 -10.32 0.74
CA TYR A 48 8.76 -9.20 0.00
C TYR A 48 7.27 -9.45 -0.18
N GLN A 49 6.47 -8.70 0.52
CA GLN A 49 5.01 -8.80 0.55
C GLN A 49 4.39 -7.96 -0.58
N SER A 50 4.57 -8.40 -1.83
CA SER A 50 4.09 -7.70 -3.03
C SER A 50 3.30 -8.62 -3.96
N PHE A 51 2.51 -8.04 -4.86
CA PHE A 51 1.79 -8.80 -5.90
C PHE A 51 2.76 -9.47 -6.88
N ASP A 52 3.91 -8.84 -7.16
CA ASP A 52 4.91 -9.44 -8.05
C ASP A 52 5.44 -10.74 -7.48
N THR A 53 5.86 -10.74 -6.23
CA THR A 53 6.39 -11.95 -5.58
C THR A 53 5.29 -12.99 -5.35
N LEU A 54 4.06 -12.58 -5.02
CA LEU A 54 2.93 -13.48 -4.88
C LEU A 54 2.62 -14.20 -6.19
N PHE A 55 2.43 -13.47 -7.30
CA PHE A 55 2.07 -14.07 -8.58
C PHE A 55 3.22 -14.84 -9.20
N ASN A 56 4.47 -14.40 -9.03
CA ASN A 56 5.63 -15.19 -9.43
C ASN A 56 5.65 -16.53 -8.68
N ARG A 57 5.41 -16.54 -7.38
CA ARG A 57 5.38 -17.79 -6.60
C ARG A 57 4.20 -18.69 -6.97
N LEU A 58 3.08 -18.14 -7.38
CA LEU A 58 1.95 -18.94 -7.81
C LEU A 58 2.10 -19.50 -9.23
N PHE A 59 2.73 -18.78 -10.14
CA PHE A 59 2.65 -19.09 -11.56
C PHE A 59 4.00 -19.28 -12.28
N VAL A 60 5.13 -19.01 -11.63
CA VAL A 60 6.45 -19.18 -12.25
C VAL A 60 7.16 -20.39 -11.64
N PHE A 61 7.47 -21.37 -12.49
CA PHE A 61 8.31 -22.52 -12.10
C PHE A 61 9.78 -22.10 -12.05
N ASP A 62 10.46 -22.42 -10.97
CA ASP A 62 11.90 -22.33 -10.84
C ASP A 62 12.41 -23.52 -10.00
N PRO A 63 13.36 -24.31 -10.52
CA PRO A 63 13.77 -25.55 -9.86
C PRO A 63 14.44 -25.32 -8.50
N THR A 64 15.01 -24.14 -8.26
CA THR A 64 15.72 -23.79 -7.03
C THR A 64 14.87 -22.99 -6.06
N GLY A 65 14.15 -21.99 -6.55
CA GLY A 65 13.42 -21.05 -5.71
C GLY A 65 11.91 -21.31 -5.60
N ASN A 66 11.31 -21.98 -6.59
CA ASN A 66 9.88 -22.27 -6.64
C ASN A 66 9.56 -23.58 -7.39
N PRO A 67 9.96 -24.74 -6.86
CA PRO A 67 9.78 -26.03 -7.54
C PRO A 67 8.32 -26.49 -7.62
N GLN A 68 7.42 -25.91 -6.83
CA GLN A 68 6.00 -26.29 -6.76
C GLN A 68 5.08 -25.07 -6.89
N PRO A 69 5.03 -24.40 -8.07
CA PRO A 69 4.02 -23.38 -8.31
C PRO A 69 2.62 -24.01 -8.34
N LEU A 70 1.58 -23.20 -8.14
CA LEU A 70 0.22 -23.66 -8.32
C LEU A 70 -0.04 -24.09 -9.78
N TRP A 71 0.50 -23.33 -10.71
CA TRP A 71 0.40 -23.58 -12.13
C TRP A 71 1.58 -22.92 -12.86
N ALA A 72 2.30 -23.66 -13.69
CA ALA A 72 3.45 -23.13 -14.44
C ALA A 72 2.96 -22.29 -15.65
N ALA A 73 2.65 -21.02 -15.43
CA ALA A 73 2.14 -20.08 -16.42
C ALA A 73 2.71 -18.67 -16.21
N PRO A 74 3.97 -18.41 -16.58
CA PRO A 74 4.64 -17.14 -16.30
C PRO A 74 3.92 -15.91 -16.91
N THR A 75 3.32 -16.07 -18.09
CA THR A 75 2.51 -15.01 -18.71
C THR A 75 1.30 -14.63 -17.84
N LEU A 76 0.70 -15.60 -17.17
CA LEU A 76 -0.42 -15.34 -16.24
C LEU A 76 0.04 -14.53 -15.02
N ALA A 77 1.25 -14.79 -14.50
CA ALA A 77 1.84 -13.99 -13.43
C ALA A 77 1.93 -12.51 -13.82
N THR A 78 2.46 -12.24 -15.02
CA THR A 78 2.59 -10.88 -15.55
C THR A 78 1.23 -10.20 -15.74
N ILE A 79 0.28 -10.88 -16.38
CA ILE A 79 -1.06 -10.36 -16.62
C ILE A 79 -1.77 -10.06 -15.29
N ALA A 80 -1.74 -11.00 -14.34
CA ALA A 80 -2.37 -10.83 -13.02
C ALA A 80 -1.76 -9.63 -12.27
N THR A 81 -0.43 -9.49 -12.28
CA THR A 81 0.28 -8.37 -11.66
C THR A 81 -0.16 -7.03 -12.26
N ILE A 82 -0.14 -6.91 -13.57
CA ILE A 82 -0.52 -5.68 -14.27
C ILE A 82 -1.99 -5.34 -14.00
N THR A 83 -2.87 -6.34 -14.10
CA THR A 83 -4.32 -6.15 -13.89
C THR A 83 -4.63 -5.67 -12.48
N VAL A 84 -4.07 -6.33 -11.46
CA VAL A 84 -4.31 -5.96 -10.06
C VAL A 84 -3.72 -4.59 -9.74
N LYS A 85 -2.49 -4.31 -10.15
CA LYS A 85 -1.87 -3.00 -9.93
C LYS A 85 -2.60 -1.88 -10.69
N GLY A 86 -3.07 -2.16 -11.92
CA GLY A 86 -3.90 -1.24 -12.69
C GLY A 86 -5.23 -0.93 -12.00
N ALA A 87 -5.91 -1.94 -11.47
CA ALA A 87 -7.15 -1.75 -10.71
C ALA A 87 -6.93 -0.92 -9.43
N ILE A 88 -5.85 -1.18 -8.70
CA ILE A 88 -5.46 -0.41 -7.52
C ILE A 88 -5.18 1.05 -7.89
N LEU A 89 -4.45 1.29 -8.99
CA LEU A 89 -4.16 2.64 -9.49
C LEU A 89 -5.45 3.40 -9.83
N LEU A 90 -6.34 2.79 -10.60
CA LEU A 90 -7.61 3.41 -11.00
C LEU A 90 -8.47 3.73 -9.77
N THR A 91 -8.51 2.83 -8.78
CA THR A 91 -9.24 3.04 -7.53
C THR A 91 -8.62 4.18 -6.72
N ALA A 92 -7.29 4.26 -6.63
CA ALA A 92 -6.59 5.35 -5.95
C ALA A 92 -6.91 6.71 -6.61
N ILE A 93 -6.85 6.78 -7.94
CA ILE A 93 -7.20 7.99 -8.69
C ILE A 93 -8.66 8.39 -8.41
N ALA A 94 -9.59 7.45 -8.45
CA ALA A 94 -11.01 7.72 -8.17
C ALA A 94 -11.22 8.27 -6.74
N MET A 95 -10.54 7.71 -5.73
CA MET A 95 -10.57 8.22 -4.37
C MET A 95 -10.02 9.64 -4.27
N LEU A 96 -8.85 9.90 -4.86
CA LEU A 96 -8.21 11.22 -4.82
C LEU A 96 -9.07 12.28 -5.51
N VAL A 97 -9.61 11.98 -6.69
CA VAL A 97 -10.52 12.89 -7.40
C VAL A 97 -11.75 13.22 -6.55
N LYS A 98 -12.32 12.21 -5.89
CA LYS A 98 -13.50 12.43 -5.03
C LYS A 98 -13.18 13.26 -3.80
N LEU A 99 -12.03 13.03 -3.16
CA LEU A 99 -11.58 13.84 -2.02
C LEU A 99 -11.36 15.30 -2.41
N VAL A 100 -10.68 15.55 -3.52
CA VAL A 100 -10.42 16.92 -4.01
C VAL A 100 -11.74 17.66 -4.34
N ARG A 101 -12.70 16.97 -4.96
CA ARG A 101 -14.03 17.52 -5.26
C ARG A 101 -14.85 17.81 -3.99
N GLY A 102 -14.58 17.11 -2.91
CA GLY A 102 -15.25 17.30 -1.62
C GLY A 102 -14.75 18.48 -0.78
N GLY A 103 -13.71 19.18 -1.21
CA GLY A 103 -13.13 20.36 -0.55
C GLY A 103 -11.66 20.18 -0.17
N ALA A 104 -10.81 21.10 -0.63
CA ALA A 104 -9.36 20.97 -0.55
C ALA A 104 -8.79 20.88 0.87
N SER A 105 -9.37 21.61 1.85
CA SER A 105 -8.84 21.66 3.23
C SER A 105 -8.96 20.33 3.99
N SER A 106 -9.97 19.50 3.67
CA SER A 106 -10.18 18.20 4.32
C SER A 106 -9.59 17.02 3.54
N ALA A 107 -9.04 17.27 2.35
CA ALA A 107 -8.57 16.22 1.44
C ALA A 107 -7.11 15.81 1.67
N LEU A 108 -6.27 16.69 2.21
CA LEU A 108 -4.83 16.48 2.28
C LEU A 108 -4.44 15.26 3.13
N ALA A 109 -4.94 15.19 4.36
CA ALA A 109 -4.61 14.11 5.29
C ALA A 109 -4.99 12.71 4.74
N PRO A 110 -6.24 12.45 4.31
CA PRO A 110 -6.59 11.16 3.75
C PRO A 110 -5.88 10.88 2.42
N SER A 111 -5.54 11.88 1.61
CA SER A 111 -4.78 11.69 0.37
C SER A 111 -3.38 11.17 0.66
N ILE A 112 -2.69 11.72 1.66
CA ILE A 112 -1.37 11.20 2.09
C ILE A 112 -1.50 9.74 2.50
N GLY A 113 -2.51 9.38 3.30
CA GLY A 113 -2.74 8.00 3.73
C GLY A 113 -2.97 7.04 2.57
N ILE A 114 -3.85 7.41 1.64
CA ILE A 114 -4.18 6.60 0.45
C ILE A 114 -2.95 6.42 -0.45
N VAL A 115 -2.24 7.51 -0.75
CA VAL A 115 -1.04 7.45 -1.61
C VAL A 115 0.03 6.57 -0.98
N SER A 116 0.23 6.64 0.34
CA SER A 116 1.22 5.81 1.03
C SER A 116 0.88 4.32 0.96
N ILE A 117 -0.39 3.94 1.21
CA ILE A 117 -0.82 2.54 1.09
C ILE A 117 -0.73 2.09 -0.38
N PHE A 118 -1.15 2.92 -1.33
CA PHE A 118 -1.05 2.67 -2.76
C PHE A 118 0.39 2.37 -3.18
N LEU A 119 1.35 3.21 -2.78
CA LEU A 119 2.76 3.03 -3.13
C LEU A 119 3.31 1.69 -2.64
N LEU A 120 2.94 1.26 -1.41
CA LEU A 120 3.36 -0.03 -0.89
C LEU A 120 2.69 -1.21 -1.61
N LEU A 121 1.45 -1.08 -2.05
CA LEU A 121 0.74 -2.13 -2.79
C LEU A 121 1.27 -2.29 -4.21
N VAL A 122 1.72 -1.21 -4.85
CA VAL A 122 2.21 -1.23 -6.24
C VAL A 122 3.72 -1.50 -6.31
N ALA A 123 4.45 -1.29 -5.22
CA ALA A 123 5.88 -1.57 -5.16
C ALA A 123 6.18 -3.03 -5.53
N PRO A 124 7.20 -3.29 -6.36
CA PRO A 124 7.56 -4.65 -6.80
C PRO A 124 8.13 -5.51 -5.65
N ALA A 125 8.67 -4.85 -4.61
CA ALA A 125 9.23 -5.51 -3.44
C ALA A 125 8.94 -4.68 -2.19
N THR A 126 7.90 -5.05 -1.44
CA THR A 126 7.54 -4.37 -0.19
C THR A 126 8.12 -5.12 1.00
N ALA A 127 9.22 -4.60 1.53
CA ALA A 127 9.84 -5.15 2.72
C ALA A 127 9.15 -4.66 4.01
N THR A 128 9.28 -5.43 5.08
CA THR A 128 8.63 -5.14 6.38
C THR A 128 8.96 -3.75 6.93
N TYR A 129 10.22 -3.30 6.80
CA TYR A 129 10.63 -1.99 7.28
C TYR A 129 9.94 -0.83 6.55
N MET A 130 9.50 -1.03 5.30
CA MET A 130 8.74 -0.02 4.57
C MET A 130 7.36 0.21 5.19
N CYS A 131 6.80 -0.80 5.86
CA CYS A 131 5.53 -0.65 6.58
C CYS A 131 5.64 0.30 7.78
N ALA A 132 6.86 0.55 8.30
CA ALA A 132 7.07 1.55 9.34
C ALA A 132 6.74 2.97 8.84
N LEU A 133 6.86 3.25 7.54
CA LEU A 133 6.49 4.53 6.95
C LEU A 133 4.98 4.80 7.02
N LEU A 134 4.16 3.77 7.28
CA LEU A 134 2.70 3.90 7.38
C LEU A 134 2.23 4.51 8.71
N TRP A 135 3.09 4.65 9.73
CA TRP A 135 2.64 5.11 11.05
C TRP A 135 1.91 6.47 10.99
N LEU A 136 2.48 7.45 10.30
CA LEU A 136 1.86 8.77 10.12
C LEU A 136 0.65 8.71 9.17
N PRO A 137 0.71 8.12 7.97
CA PRO A 137 -0.45 7.89 7.12
C PRO A 137 -1.61 7.20 7.82
N VAL A 138 -1.35 6.19 8.63
CA VAL A 138 -2.37 5.47 9.40
C VAL A 138 -3.02 6.39 10.43
N ALA A 139 -2.22 7.17 11.19
CA ALA A 139 -2.74 8.14 12.14
C ALA A 139 -3.67 9.17 11.47
N LEU A 140 -3.26 9.71 10.31
CA LEU A 140 -4.07 10.65 9.52
C LEU A 140 -5.38 10.03 9.00
N LEU A 141 -5.36 8.77 8.59
CA LEU A 141 -6.57 8.05 8.17
C LEU A 141 -7.51 7.77 9.35
N ILE A 142 -6.97 7.40 10.51
CA ILE A 142 -7.76 7.19 11.73
C ILE A 142 -8.48 8.47 12.11
N ASP A 143 -7.74 9.59 12.21
CA ASP A 143 -8.32 10.91 12.51
C ASP A 143 -9.44 11.28 11.54
N TYR A 144 -9.17 11.14 10.24
CA TYR A 144 -10.13 11.41 9.18
C TYR A 144 -11.42 10.58 9.31
N PHE A 145 -11.32 9.27 9.60
CA PHE A 145 -12.49 8.41 9.70
C PHE A 145 -13.23 8.54 11.01
N VAL A 146 -12.54 8.79 12.12
CA VAL A 146 -13.17 9.11 13.42
C VAL A 146 -13.99 10.39 13.31
N ALA A 147 -13.44 11.44 12.73
CA ALA A 147 -14.14 12.71 12.51
C ALA A 147 -15.41 12.56 11.65
N ARG A 148 -15.52 11.48 10.86
CA ARG A 148 -16.70 11.17 10.02
C ARG A 148 -17.64 10.12 10.62
N GLY A 149 -17.46 9.76 11.88
CA GLY A 149 -18.28 8.74 12.53
C GLY A 149 -18.02 7.30 12.03
N ALA A 150 -16.93 7.07 11.31
CA ALA A 150 -16.53 5.76 10.77
C ALA A 150 -15.53 5.04 11.70
N GLY A 151 -15.77 5.08 13.02
CA GLY A 151 -14.86 4.53 14.03
C GLY A 151 -14.51 3.06 13.84
N VAL A 152 -15.46 2.24 13.35
CA VAL A 152 -15.20 0.82 13.08
C VAL A 152 -14.06 0.64 12.07
N LEU A 153 -14.02 1.43 10.99
CA LEU A 153 -12.92 1.37 10.04
C LEU A 153 -11.61 1.90 10.66
N ALA A 154 -11.67 2.95 11.47
CA ALA A 154 -10.49 3.45 12.17
C ALA A 154 -9.86 2.37 13.07
N TYR A 155 -10.66 1.64 13.85
CA TYR A 155 -10.18 0.50 14.65
C TYR A 155 -9.66 -0.65 13.78
N PHE A 156 -10.32 -0.94 12.67
CA PHE A 156 -9.83 -1.95 11.71
C PHE A 156 -8.46 -1.56 11.13
N ILE A 157 -8.28 -0.31 10.71
CA ILE A 157 -7.00 0.20 10.19
C ILE A 157 -5.90 0.10 11.24
N LEU A 158 -6.19 0.50 12.48
CA LEU A 158 -5.25 0.40 13.59
C LEU A 158 -4.87 -1.07 13.87
N GLY A 159 -5.85 -1.95 13.96
CA GLY A 159 -5.64 -3.39 14.17
C GLY A 159 -4.82 -4.02 13.04
N ALA A 160 -5.16 -3.74 11.78
CA ALA A 160 -4.42 -4.23 10.63
C ALA A 160 -2.97 -3.74 10.64
N TYR A 161 -2.73 -2.46 10.92
CA TYR A 161 -1.39 -1.90 11.03
C TYR A 161 -0.58 -2.55 12.17
N THR A 162 -1.20 -2.76 13.32
CA THR A 162 -0.58 -3.46 14.46
C THR A 162 -0.17 -4.88 14.07
N VAL A 163 -1.06 -5.65 13.43
CA VAL A 163 -0.74 -7.00 12.95
C VAL A 163 0.39 -6.99 11.91
N ILE A 164 0.37 -6.05 10.96
CA ILE A 164 1.45 -5.89 9.97
C ILE A 164 2.80 -5.68 10.67
N GLY A 165 2.85 -4.83 11.71
CA GLY A 165 4.08 -4.49 12.43
C GLY A 165 4.61 -5.63 13.29
N PHE A 166 3.74 -6.34 14.01
CA PHE A 166 4.12 -7.36 14.99
C PHE A 166 4.15 -8.79 14.45
N MET A 167 3.69 -9.03 13.22
CA MET A 167 3.68 -10.37 12.66
C MET A 167 5.12 -10.91 12.45
N PRO A 168 5.47 -12.06 13.08
CA PRO A 168 6.78 -12.66 12.92
C PRO A 168 7.03 -13.06 11.45
N TRP A 169 8.23 -12.76 10.95
CA TRP A 169 8.63 -13.13 9.59
C TRP A 169 8.65 -14.65 9.36
N GLN A 170 8.89 -15.43 10.42
CA GLN A 170 8.87 -16.89 10.40
C GLN A 170 7.51 -17.48 9.98
N TYR A 171 6.42 -16.72 10.16
CA TYR A 171 5.08 -17.15 9.73
C TYR A 171 5.03 -17.40 8.22
N THR A 172 5.68 -16.54 7.44
CA THR A 172 5.64 -16.61 5.97
C THR A 172 6.31 -17.88 5.44
N TYR A 173 7.40 -18.32 6.06
CA TYR A 173 8.14 -19.51 5.62
C TYR A 173 7.37 -20.82 5.79
N ARG A 174 6.38 -20.89 6.67
CA ARG A 174 5.58 -22.11 6.89
C ARG A 174 4.79 -22.52 5.66
N PHE A 175 4.48 -21.58 4.79
CA PHE A 175 3.62 -21.79 3.62
C PHE A 175 4.41 -21.72 2.30
N GLU A 176 5.69 -21.38 2.34
CA GLU A 176 6.53 -21.30 1.17
C GLU A 176 6.72 -22.69 0.53
N GLY A 177 6.69 -22.75 -0.82
CA GLY A 177 6.90 -23.97 -1.58
C GLY A 177 5.75 -24.98 -1.54
N ARG A 178 4.55 -24.59 -1.08
CA ARG A 178 3.38 -25.48 -0.91
C ARG A 178 2.26 -25.21 -1.93
N GLY A 179 2.57 -24.94 -3.18
CA GLY A 179 1.58 -24.72 -4.24
C GLY A 179 0.59 -23.61 -3.90
N GLY A 180 -0.71 -23.89 -3.90
CA GLY A 180 -1.76 -22.91 -3.60
C GLY A 180 -1.71 -22.30 -2.18
N LEU A 181 -1.12 -23.01 -1.21
CA LEU A 181 -0.95 -22.49 0.16
C LEU A 181 0.06 -21.34 0.24
N ASN A 182 0.84 -21.11 -0.80
CA ASN A 182 1.72 -19.94 -0.91
C ASN A 182 0.98 -18.62 -0.71
N VAL A 183 -0.32 -18.54 -1.03
CA VAL A 183 -1.15 -17.36 -0.79
C VAL A 183 -1.13 -16.95 0.69
N LEU A 184 -1.12 -17.90 1.61
CA LEU A 184 -1.09 -17.65 3.06
C LEU A 184 0.25 -17.09 3.55
N ALA A 185 1.30 -17.15 2.73
CA ALA A 185 2.59 -16.54 3.03
C ALA A 185 2.60 -14.99 2.89
N TYR A 186 1.49 -14.38 2.40
CA TYR A 186 1.39 -12.95 2.11
C TYR A 186 0.38 -12.17 2.99
N PRO A 187 0.32 -12.39 4.29
CA PRO A 187 -0.72 -11.78 5.14
C PRO A 187 -0.62 -10.25 5.19
N ARG A 188 0.60 -9.68 5.16
CA ARG A 188 0.79 -8.22 5.16
C ARG A 188 0.26 -7.56 3.90
N LEU A 189 0.48 -8.21 2.74
CA LEU A 189 -0.06 -7.75 1.47
C LEU A 189 -1.60 -7.69 1.51
N PHE A 190 -2.24 -8.75 2.03
CA PHE A 190 -3.69 -8.80 2.12
C PHE A 190 -4.26 -7.82 3.16
N LEU A 191 -3.57 -7.59 4.27
CA LEU A 191 -3.99 -6.56 5.22
C LEU A 191 -3.86 -5.15 4.64
N LEU A 192 -2.77 -4.84 3.91
CA LEU A 192 -2.63 -3.58 3.18
C LEU A 192 -3.75 -3.41 2.15
N LEU A 193 -4.05 -4.47 1.39
CA LEU A 193 -5.14 -4.45 0.42
C LEU A 193 -6.50 -4.24 1.11
N ALA A 194 -6.76 -4.92 2.22
CA ALA A 194 -8.01 -4.75 2.98
C ALA A 194 -8.16 -3.32 3.55
N MET A 195 -7.06 -2.72 4.05
CA MET A 195 -7.05 -1.30 4.45
C MET A 195 -7.39 -0.39 3.26
N PHE A 196 -6.77 -0.62 2.11
CA PHE A 196 -7.01 0.16 0.89
C PHE A 196 -8.46 0.05 0.42
N VAL A 197 -9.01 -1.17 0.37
CA VAL A 197 -10.41 -1.43 -0.02
C VAL A 197 -11.38 -0.81 0.98
N GLY A 198 -11.11 -0.89 2.28
CA GLY A 198 -11.91 -0.23 3.31
C GLY A 198 -11.95 1.29 3.14
N CYS A 199 -10.80 1.93 2.87
CA CYS A 199 -10.73 3.35 2.54
C CYS A 199 -11.53 3.68 1.27
N ALA A 200 -11.37 2.86 0.22
CA ALA A 200 -12.08 3.04 -1.04
C ALA A 200 -13.60 2.96 -0.84
N TRP A 201 -14.06 1.96 -0.11
CA TRP A 201 -15.48 1.79 0.18
C TRP A 201 -16.11 3.03 0.82
N LEU A 202 -15.52 3.55 1.90
CA LEU A 202 -16.08 4.72 2.60
C LEU A 202 -15.95 6.03 1.82
N ILE A 203 -14.85 6.22 1.10
CA ILE A 203 -14.65 7.44 0.34
C ILE A 203 -15.55 7.46 -0.89
N LEU A 204 -15.68 6.34 -1.58
CA LEU A 204 -16.52 6.24 -2.77
C LEU A 204 -18.01 6.14 -2.47
N HIS A 205 -18.40 5.68 -1.27
CA HIS A 205 -19.80 5.53 -0.85
C HIS A 205 -20.06 6.31 0.46
N PRO A 206 -19.97 7.65 0.46
CA PRO A 206 -20.22 8.42 1.68
C PRO A 206 -21.64 8.18 2.15
N ARG A 207 -21.79 7.79 3.42
CA ARG A 207 -23.11 7.73 4.07
C ARG A 207 -23.72 9.15 4.00
N LYS A 208 -24.99 9.23 3.59
CA LYS A 208 -25.76 10.47 3.73
C LYS A 208 -25.76 10.84 5.20
N SER A 209 -25.18 11.99 5.54
CA SER A 209 -25.25 12.52 6.90
C SER A 209 -26.75 12.73 7.19
N ILE A 210 -27.26 12.00 8.18
CA ILE A 210 -28.57 12.31 8.75
C ILE A 210 -28.32 13.60 9.53
N HIS A 211 -28.57 14.74 8.89
CA HIS A 211 -28.70 15.99 9.60
C HIS A 211 -29.84 15.81 10.57
N HIS A 212 -29.56 15.49 11.83
CA HIS A 212 -30.43 15.85 12.92
C HIS A 212 -30.42 17.38 12.97
N GLU A 213 -31.33 17.97 12.21
CA GLU A 213 -31.78 19.35 12.46
C GLU A 213 -32.33 19.34 13.89
N HIS A 214 -31.46 19.67 14.86
CA HIS A 214 -31.92 20.12 16.15
C HIS A 214 -32.63 21.46 15.89
N VAL A 215 -33.91 21.34 15.53
CA VAL A 215 -34.83 22.47 15.63
C VAL A 215 -34.83 22.85 17.12
N VAL A 216 -34.00 23.80 17.49
CA VAL A 216 -34.10 24.45 18.77
C VAL A 216 -35.46 25.20 18.75
N PRO A 217 -36.44 24.80 19.58
CA PRO A 217 -37.67 25.57 19.64
C PRO A 217 -37.32 26.94 20.15
N VAL A 218 -37.49 27.97 19.29
CA VAL A 218 -37.46 29.37 19.69
C VAL A 218 -38.61 29.52 20.68
N ALA A 219 -38.28 29.62 21.98
CA ALA A 219 -39.23 29.96 23.01
C ALA A 219 -39.74 31.36 22.66
N ALA A 220 -40.99 31.44 22.22
CA ALA A 220 -41.72 32.67 22.07
C ALA A 220 -41.86 33.26 23.49
N GLY A 221 -40.99 34.24 23.82
CA GLY A 221 -41.12 35.07 24.99
C GLY A 221 -42.32 35.98 24.82
N GLY A 222 -43.32 35.78 25.68
CA GLY A 222 -44.38 36.74 25.95
C GLY A 222 -43.96 37.75 27.02
#